data_83ce7f7fccff12823f12beab6a3ef7c1
#
_entry.id   83ce7f7fccff12823f12beab6a3ef7c1
#
_cell.length_a   1.000
_cell.length_b   1.000
_cell.length_c   1.000
_cell.angle_alpha   90.00
_cell.angle_beta   90.00
_cell.angle_gamma   90.00
#
_symmetry.space_group_name_H-M   'P 1'
#
loop_
_entity.id
_entity.type
_entity.pdbx_description
1 polymer ?
#
loop_
_entity_poly.entity_id
_entity_poly.type
_entity_poly.pdbx_seq_one_letter_code
_entity_poly.pdbx_strand_id
1 'polypeptide(L)'
;MSAVPKQPAKLNFGHPPETIQFWKHLAREALLLSPTPFYLFSSKPIAERVAELDATLTTAGLQPAAGNRQSKISFRHWLSFKTQPVRPLLRWWREQGRPIEVVSEFELRAALAEGFAPDSILVNGPAKHHWLTKFATPESGVPTRNLSVNFDSPAELAALLPLAKKLNWRLGIRILTAEESDPENMQFPTQFGFTPDEAVAGLKKLVRANARIEIVQFHLRSNIPSVQIYERAIAEVAEICRAAKFHPRYLDIGGGLPVSRVLSRAGKVLNGEFGLRSFAQSLRQSVKLFPGLREVWLENGRFVSTASGVLVVQILDVKERRGLRQLICDGGRTLNALTSLWEQHALLTLPERRGRETLTAVCGPTCMAFDQLARVPLPRSLKTGDHLIWLDAGAYHLPWETRFSHGHAAVCWHDEQGLRLARERQTFENFWSQWK
;
A
#
# COMPACT_ATOMS: atom_id res chain seq x y z
N MET A 1 -32.75 -1.61 4.82
CA MET A 1 -32.43 -0.27 4.28
C MET A 1 -31.24 0.25 5.07
N SER A 2 -30.01 0.13 4.57
CA SER A 2 -28.82 0.68 5.24
C SER A 2 -28.90 2.21 5.17
N ALA A 3 -28.80 2.85 6.32
CA ALA A 3 -28.81 4.31 6.42
C ALA A 3 -27.70 4.89 5.53
N VAL A 4 -28.06 5.84 4.64
CA VAL A 4 -27.10 6.60 3.88
C VAL A 4 -26.21 7.35 4.88
N PRO A 5 -24.87 7.20 4.83
CA PRO A 5 -23.99 7.87 5.77
C PRO A 5 -24.18 9.38 5.67
N LYS A 6 -24.23 10.09 6.81
CA LYS A 6 -24.16 11.55 6.84
C LYS A 6 -22.83 11.96 6.19
N GLN A 7 -22.91 12.68 5.09
CA GLN A 7 -21.75 13.05 4.28
C GLN A 7 -20.94 14.19 4.91
N PRO A 8 -19.61 14.24 4.70
CA PRO A 8 -18.81 15.35 5.14
C PRO A 8 -19.20 16.64 4.44
N ALA A 9 -19.17 17.75 5.17
CA ALA A 9 -19.61 19.08 4.71
C ALA A 9 -18.77 19.66 3.54
N LYS A 10 -17.63 19.02 3.18
CA LYS A 10 -16.75 19.47 2.11
C LYS A 10 -16.24 18.28 1.29
N LEU A 11 -16.42 18.31 -0.02
CA LEU A 11 -15.94 17.29 -0.97
C LEU A 11 -14.42 17.09 -0.98
N ASN A 12 -13.66 18.09 -0.56
CA ASN A 12 -12.19 18.04 -0.54
C ASN A 12 -11.59 17.45 0.76
N PHE A 13 -12.40 17.02 1.71
CA PHE A 13 -11.99 16.40 2.98
C PHE A 13 -10.84 17.12 3.70
N GLY A 14 -10.73 18.45 3.55
CA GLY A 14 -9.68 19.25 4.15
C GLY A 14 -8.31 19.13 3.49
N HIS A 15 -8.24 18.68 2.24
CA HIS A 15 -6.99 18.79 1.47
C HIS A 15 -6.54 20.23 1.32
N PRO A 16 -5.24 20.52 1.47
CA PRO A 16 -4.70 21.86 1.32
C PRO A 16 -4.93 22.41 -0.09
N PRO A 17 -5.13 23.72 -0.25
CA PRO A 17 -5.33 24.34 -1.57
C PRO A 17 -4.22 24.04 -2.56
N GLU A 18 -2.96 24.00 -2.11
CA GLU A 18 -1.79 23.65 -2.92
C GLU A 18 -1.87 22.22 -3.47
N THR A 19 -2.32 21.26 -2.68
CA THR A 19 -2.53 19.86 -3.14
C THR A 19 -3.63 19.80 -4.21
N ILE A 20 -4.72 20.53 -4.00
CA ILE A 20 -5.84 20.59 -4.95
C ILE A 20 -5.36 21.22 -6.27
N GLN A 21 -4.62 22.32 -6.23
CA GLN A 21 -4.10 22.98 -7.42
C GLN A 21 -3.07 22.13 -8.15
N PHE A 22 -2.18 21.46 -7.41
CA PHE A 22 -1.20 20.54 -7.97
C PHE A 22 -1.88 19.44 -8.82
N TRP A 23 -2.86 18.75 -8.26
CA TRP A 23 -3.55 17.69 -8.99
C TRP A 23 -4.42 18.20 -10.14
N LYS A 24 -5.07 19.35 -10.00
CA LYS A 24 -5.81 19.98 -11.10
C LYS A 24 -4.89 20.41 -12.24
N HIS A 25 -3.71 20.91 -11.94
CA HIS A 25 -2.72 21.29 -12.95
C HIS A 25 -2.22 20.06 -13.71
N LEU A 26 -1.72 19.04 -13.01
CA LEU A 26 -1.24 17.82 -13.64
C LEU A 26 -2.34 17.06 -14.41
N ALA A 27 -3.57 17.09 -13.92
CA ALA A 27 -4.68 16.46 -14.64
C ALA A 27 -4.95 17.13 -15.99
N ARG A 28 -4.84 18.49 -16.10
CA ARG A 28 -4.95 19.19 -17.38
C ARG A 28 -3.84 18.81 -18.35
N GLU A 29 -2.61 18.69 -17.88
CA GLU A 29 -1.49 18.24 -18.70
C GLU A 29 -1.66 16.77 -19.13
N ALA A 30 -2.11 15.89 -18.22
CA ALA A 30 -2.34 14.48 -18.53
C ALA A 30 -3.45 14.26 -19.56
N LEU A 31 -4.47 15.14 -19.60
CA LEU A 31 -5.52 15.13 -20.63
C LEU A 31 -4.99 15.40 -22.04
N LEU A 32 -3.81 16.01 -22.18
CA LEU A 32 -3.12 16.18 -23.45
C LEU A 32 -2.36 14.94 -23.90
N LEU A 33 -2.03 14.04 -22.95
CA LEU A 33 -1.29 12.80 -23.22
C LEU A 33 -2.19 11.60 -23.46
N SER A 34 -3.33 11.55 -22.78
CA SER A 34 -4.26 10.42 -22.88
C SER A 34 -5.71 10.84 -22.63
N PRO A 35 -6.66 10.26 -23.36
CA PRO A 35 -8.06 10.37 -22.98
C PRO A 35 -8.33 9.65 -21.65
N THR A 36 -9.38 10.08 -20.94
CA THR A 36 -9.88 9.39 -19.73
C THR A 36 -10.49 8.01 -20.07
N PRO A 37 -10.64 7.11 -19.10
CA PRO A 37 -10.13 7.23 -17.72
C PRO A 37 -8.63 6.97 -17.64
N PHE A 38 -7.97 7.63 -16.71
CA PHE A 38 -6.57 7.34 -16.41
C PHE A 38 -6.24 7.53 -14.93
N TYR A 39 -5.27 6.75 -14.44
CA TYR A 39 -4.58 7.03 -13.19
C TYR A 39 -3.45 8.02 -13.45
N LEU A 40 -3.28 8.95 -12.56
CA LEU A 40 -2.17 9.91 -12.58
C LEU A 40 -1.42 9.84 -11.26
N PHE A 41 -0.17 9.44 -11.30
CA PHE A 41 0.70 9.28 -10.14
C PHE A 41 1.85 10.29 -10.16
N SER A 42 2.35 10.62 -8.96
CA SER A 42 3.53 11.49 -8.81
C SER A 42 4.45 10.99 -7.69
N SER A 43 5.77 11.07 -7.91
CA SER A 43 6.77 10.80 -6.88
C SER A 43 6.79 11.84 -5.76
N LYS A 44 6.37 13.09 -6.04
CA LYS A 44 6.44 14.21 -5.09
C LYS A 44 5.70 13.92 -3.76
N PRO A 45 4.41 13.50 -3.74
CA PRO A 45 3.75 13.21 -2.47
C PRO A 45 4.36 12.02 -1.72
N ILE A 46 4.97 11.05 -2.43
CA ILE A 46 5.69 9.94 -1.80
C ILE A 46 6.92 10.49 -1.07
N ALA A 47 7.73 11.32 -1.74
CA ALA A 47 8.91 11.95 -1.15
C ALA A 47 8.54 12.76 0.10
N GLU A 48 7.48 13.56 0.03
CA GLU A 48 6.98 14.35 1.16
C GLU A 48 6.58 13.48 2.36
N ARG A 49 5.83 12.38 2.12
CA ARG A 49 5.42 11.47 3.19
C ARG A 49 6.57 10.72 3.81
N VAL A 50 7.52 10.29 3.01
CA VAL A 50 8.74 9.64 3.52
C VAL A 50 9.57 10.62 4.35
N ALA A 51 9.75 11.85 3.87
CA ALA A 51 10.48 12.88 4.60
C ALA A 51 9.81 13.25 5.93
N GLU A 52 8.47 13.33 5.97
CA GLU A 52 7.71 13.57 7.21
C GLU A 52 7.97 12.45 8.23
N LEU A 53 7.93 11.19 7.80
CA LEU A 53 8.16 10.04 8.67
C LEU A 53 9.62 9.96 9.12
N ASP A 54 10.58 10.18 8.21
CA ASP A 54 12.01 10.24 8.51
C ASP A 54 12.32 11.32 9.56
N ALA A 55 11.78 12.53 9.39
CA ALA A 55 11.97 13.62 10.34
C ALA A 55 11.37 13.30 11.71
N THR A 56 10.18 12.69 11.72
CA THR A 56 9.47 12.33 12.95
C THR A 56 10.22 11.26 13.75
N LEU A 57 10.68 10.19 13.08
CA LEU A 57 11.45 9.12 13.69
C LEU A 57 12.82 9.61 14.19
N THR A 58 13.47 10.48 13.40
CA THR A 58 14.76 11.07 13.77
C THR A 58 14.64 11.97 15.01
N THR A 59 13.59 12.78 15.07
CA THR A 59 13.31 13.62 16.24
C THR A 59 13.08 12.79 17.51
N ALA A 60 12.50 11.60 17.38
CA ALA A 60 12.35 10.65 18.49
C ALA A 60 13.66 9.92 18.87
N GLY A 61 14.76 10.12 18.13
CA GLY A 61 16.08 9.55 18.44
C GLY A 61 16.41 8.24 17.74
N LEU A 62 15.61 7.83 16.74
CA LEU A 62 15.98 6.78 15.79
C LEU A 62 16.78 7.41 14.65
N GLN A 63 17.57 6.62 13.90
CA GLN A 63 18.38 7.15 12.79
C GLN A 63 17.95 6.48 11.46
N PRO A 64 17.96 7.19 10.33
CA PRO A 64 17.83 6.54 9.03
C PRO A 64 18.95 5.50 8.84
N ALA A 65 18.62 4.36 8.26
CA ALA A 65 19.62 3.32 7.95
C ALA A 65 20.49 3.75 6.76
N ALA A 66 21.39 4.70 7.01
CA ALA A 66 22.40 5.16 6.07
C ALA A 66 23.75 5.28 6.79
N GLY A 67 24.70 4.43 6.40
CA GLY A 67 26.09 4.50 6.85
C GLY A 67 26.41 3.76 8.16
N ASN A 68 27.70 3.61 8.39
CA ASN A 68 28.36 2.76 9.39
C ASN A 68 28.31 3.29 10.83
N ARG A 69 27.24 3.90 11.31
CA ARG A 69 27.17 4.40 12.70
C ARG A 69 26.54 3.37 13.64
N GLN A 70 27.39 2.64 14.36
CA GLN A 70 27.03 1.48 15.19
C GLN A 70 26.39 1.77 16.56
N SER A 71 26.10 3.02 16.93
CA SER A 71 25.70 3.33 18.31
C SER A 71 24.23 3.60 18.56
N LYS A 72 23.38 3.70 17.51
CA LYS A 72 21.94 3.98 17.63
C LYS A 72 21.13 3.03 16.77
N ILE A 73 19.93 2.66 17.24
CA ILE A 73 18.98 1.86 16.46
C ILE A 73 18.53 2.68 15.26
N SER A 74 18.65 2.09 14.08
CA SER A 74 18.22 2.71 12.83
C SER A 74 16.84 2.21 12.38
N PHE A 75 16.25 2.93 11.44
CA PHE A 75 15.01 2.52 10.78
C PHE A 75 15.19 2.48 9.26
N ARG A 76 14.39 1.63 8.59
CA ARG A 76 14.44 1.44 7.14
C ARG A 76 13.04 1.30 6.57
N HIS A 77 12.79 2.01 5.46
CA HIS A 77 11.54 1.89 4.71
C HIS A 77 11.66 0.86 3.61
N TRP A 78 10.77 -0.12 3.63
CA TRP A 78 10.55 -1.09 2.58
C TRP A 78 9.26 -0.69 1.85
N LEU A 79 9.34 -0.38 0.55
CA LEU A 79 8.14 -0.11 -0.24
C LEU A 79 7.38 -1.41 -0.47
N SER A 80 6.14 -1.49 -0.07
CA SER A 80 5.27 -2.63 -0.43
C SER A 80 4.87 -2.53 -1.90
N PHE A 81 5.46 -3.34 -2.76
CA PHE A 81 5.25 -3.36 -4.21
C PHE A 81 3.77 -3.39 -4.58
N LYS A 82 2.99 -4.27 -3.93
CA LYS A 82 1.56 -4.49 -4.15
C LYS A 82 0.69 -3.24 -4.09
N THR A 83 1.15 -2.16 -3.47
CA THR A 83 0.33 -0.96 -3.30
C THR A 83 0.22 -0.13 -4.56
N GLN A 84 1.30 -0.04 -5.35
CA GLN A 84 1.35 0.74 -6.58
C GLN A 84 2.37 0.14 -7.55
N PRO A 85 2.01 -0.90 -8.32
CA PRO A 85 2.93 -1.67 -9.18
C PRO A 85 3.24 -0.93 -10.49
N VAL A 86 3.86 0.25 -10.39
CA VAL A 86 4.18 1.11 -11.54
C VAL A 86 5.69 1.18 -11.71
N ARG A 87 6.20 0.76 -12.88
CA ARG A 87 7.65 0.71 -13.17
C ARG A 87 8.41 2.00 -12.87
N PRO A 88 7.91 3.20 -13.23
CA PRO A 88 8.58 4.46 -12.86
C PRO A 88 8.74 4.65 -11.35
N LEU A 89 7.75 4.25 -10.52
CA LEU A 89 7.88 4.29 -9.06
C LEU A 89 8.99 3.37 -8.58
N LEU A 90 9.08 2.15 -9.11
CA LEU A 90 10.10 1.18 -8.68
C LEU A 90 11.51 1.71 -8.98
N ARG A 91 11.71 2.27 -10.18
CA ARG A 91 12.99 2.89 -10.57
C ARG A 91 13.33 4.07 -9.67
N TRP A 92 12.41 5.00 -9.52
CA TRP A 92 12.59 6.17 -8.66
C TRP A 92 12.92 5.77 -7.23
N TRP A 93 12.21 4.78 -6.66
CA TRP A 93 12.43 4.28 -5.29
C TRP A 93 13.82 3.63 -5.13
N ARG A 94 14.21 2.80 -6.09
CA ARG A 94 15.54 2.17 -6.14
C ARG A 94 16.66 3.22 -6.24
N GLU A 95 16.49 4.24 -7.07
CA GLU A 95 17.45 5.33 -7.24
C GLU A 95 17.66 6.15 -5.97
N GLN A 96 16.68 6.17 -5.09
CA GLN A 96 16.83 6.69 -3.73
C GLN A 96 17.58 5.72 -2.78
N GLY A 97 18.13 4.61 -3.29
CA GLY A 97 18.83 3.60 -2.48
C GLY A 97 17.93 2.83 -1.50
N ARG A 98 16.63 2.79 -1.73
CA ARG A 98 15.63 2.22 -0.82
C ARG A 98 15.22 0.81 -1.23
N PRO A 99 15.03 -0.11 -0.26
CA PRO A 99 14.65 -1.49 -0.52
C PRO A 99 13.15 -1.68 -0.74
N ILE A 100 12.77 -2.87 -1.23
CA ILE A 100 11.41 -3.21 -1.62
C ILE A 100 10.93 -4.51 -0.97
N GLU A 101 9.65 -4.53 -0.57
CA GLU A 101 8.94 -5.73 -0.10
C GLU A 101 8.07 -6.28 -1.24
N VAL A 102 8.13 -7.62 -1.43
CA VAL A 102 7.42 -8.34 -2.48
C VAL A 102 6.68 -9.55 -1.88
N VAL A 103 5.51 -9.90 -2.43
CA VAL A 103 4.66 -10.97 -1.89
C VAL A 103 4.36 -12.09 -2.89
N SER A 104 4.89 -12.01 -4.10
CA SER A 104 4.64 -12.99 -5.16
C SER A 104 5.84 -13.18 -6.07
N GLU A 105 5.79 -14.25 -6.85
CA GLU A 105 6.74 -14.54 -7.93
C GLU A 105 6.87 -13.35 -8.90
N PHE A 106 5.73 -12.83 -9.36
CA PHE A 106 5.71 -11.74 -10.33
C PHE A 106 6.34 -10.46 -9.79
N GLU A 107 6.08 -10.13 -8.53
CA GLU A 107 6.69 -8.97 -7.88
C GLU A 107 8.19 -9.16 -7.68
N LEU A 108 8.66 -10.36 -7.28
CA LEU A 108 10.09 -10.65 -7.17
C LEU A 108 10.79 -10.50 -8.52
N ARG A 109 10.22 -11.08 -9.57
CA ARG A 109 10.78 -10.96 -10.94
C ARG A 109 10.81 -9.52 -11.42
N ALA A 110 9.74 -8.77 -11.17
CA ALA A 110 9.66 -7.37 -11.56
C ALA A 110 10.68 -6.51 -10.79
N ALA A 111 10.85 -6.73 -9.48
CA ALA A 111 11.86 -6.03 -8.68
C ALA A 111 13.27 -6.31 -9.22
N LEU A 112 13.61 -7.56 -9.50
CA LEU A 112 14.90 -7.94 -10.08
C LEU A 112 15.09 -7.35 -11.48
N ALA A 113 14.06 -7.37 -12.33
CA ALA A 113 14.09 -6.79 -13.67
C ALA A 113 14.26 -5.26 -13.65
N GLU A 114 13.75 -4.59 -12.62
CA GLU A 114 13.97 -3.16 -12.40
C GLU A 114 15.30 -2.85 -11.67
N GLY A 115 16.15 -3.88 -11.46
CA GLY A 115 17.52 -3.73 -10.97
C GLY A 115 17.69 -3.61 -9.48
N PHE A 116 16.71 -4.04 -8.67
CA PHE A 116 16.93 -4.16 -7.22
C PHE A 116 17.93 -5.28 -6.94
N ALA A 117 18.93 -5.00 -6.12
CA ALA A 117 19.84 -6.02 -5.64
C ALA A 117 19.10 -7.02 -4.72
N PRO A 118 19.41 -8.31 -4.74
CA PRO A 118 18.71 -9.31 -3.93
C PRO A 118 18.69 -9.00 -2.42
N ASP A 119 19.74 -8.43 -1.86
CA ASP A 119 19.83 -8.02 -0.46
C ASP A 119 18.95 -6.80 -0.11
N SER A 120 18.44 -6.11 -1.13
CA SER A 120 17.46 -5.02 -1.03
C SER A 120 16.01 -5.50 -1.28
N ILE A 121 15.77 -6.82 -1.34
CA ILE A 121 14.45 -7.40 -1.54
C ILE A 121 14.05 -8.20 -0.31
N LEU A 122 12.87 -7.91 0.24
CA LEU A 122 12.22 -8.65 1.31
C LEU A 122 11.05 -9.44 0.73
N VAL A 123 11.08 -10.76 0.88
CA VAL A 123 10.05 -11.67 0.36
C VAL A 123 9.10 -12.07 1.48
N ASN A 124 7.87 -11.62 1.40
CA ASN A 124 6.76 -11.92 2.30
C ASN A 124 5.66 -12.76 1.61
N GLY A 125 4.53 -12.87 2.27
CA GLY A 125 3.34 -13.57 1.77
C GLY A 125 3.31 -15.06 2.14
N PRO A 126 2.13 -15.67 2.12
CA PRO A 126 1.94 -17.09 2.46
C PRO A 126 2.32 -17.99 1.29
N ALA A 127 2.61 -19.25 1.60
CA ALA A 127 2.80 -20.35 0.65
C ALA A 127 3.89 -20.13 -0.42
N LYS A 128 4.85 -19.24 -0.17
CA LYS A 128 5.91 -18.90 -1.15
C LYS A 128 6.85 -20.05 -1.48
N HIS A 129 6.85 -21.13 -0.69
CA HIS A 129 7.61 -22.35 -0.99
C HIS A 129 7.15 -23.04 -2.28
N HIS A 130 5.90 -22.84 -2.74
CA HIS A 130 5.40 -23.40 -3.99
C HIS A 130 6.02 -22.78 -5.24
N TRP A 131 6.47 -21.54 -5.16
CA TRP A 131 7.07 -20.85 -6.30
C TRP A 131 8.55 -20.51 -6.08
N LEU A 132 8.95 -20.14 -4.88
CA LEU A 132 10.32 -19.69 -4.60
C LEU A 132 11.35 -20.81 -4.78
N THR A 133 11.00 -22.06 -4.51
CA THR A 133 11.84 -23.23 -4.80
C THR A 133 12.20 -23.38 -6.28
N LYS A 134 11.30 -23.00 -7.18
CA LYS A 134 11.50 -23.10 -8.63
C LYS A 134 12.47 -22.03 -9.15
N PHE A 135 12.50 -20.87 -8.49
CA PHE A 135 13.35 -19.75 -8.87
C PHE A 135 14.76 -19.82 -8.31
N ALA A 136 14.89 -20.43 -7.18
CA ALA A 136 16.16 -20.45 -6.46
C ALA A 136 17.07 -21.61 -6.94
N THR A 137 16.88 -22.07 -8.15
CA THR A 137 17.75 -23.07 -8.79
C THR A 137 18.80 -22.36 -9.66
N PRO A 138 20.01 -22.93 -9.82
CA PRO A 138 21.02 -22.38 -10.71
C PRO A 138 20.53 -22.20 -12.16
N GLU A 139 19.67 -23.12 -12.61
CA GLU A 139 19.12 -23.17 -13.97
C GLU A 139 18.11 -22.06 -14.26
N SER A 140 17.52 -21.49 -13.21
CA SER A 140 16.55 -20.38 -13.36
C SER A 140 17.18 -19.08 -13.86
N GLY A 141 18.49 -18.90 -13.68
CA GLY A 141 19.19 -17.66 -13.98
C GLY A 141 18.75 -16.46 -13.10
N VAL A 142 17.87 -16.68 -12.11
CA VAL A 142 17.35 -15.64 -11.24
C VAL A 142 18.28 -15.42 -10.04
N PRO A 143 18.82 -14.22 -9.81
CA PRO A 143 19.74 -13.96 -8.70
C PRO A 143 18.98 -13.89 -7.38
N THR A 144 18.86 -15.02 -6.69
CA THR A 144 18.13 -15.14 -5.40
C THR A 144 19.04 -15.26 -4.19
N ARG A 145 20.36 -15.16 -4.34
CA ARG A 145 21.30 -15.18 -3.22
C ARG A 145 21.17 -13.92 -2.37
N ASN A 146 21.23 -14.07 -1.04
CA ASN A 146 21.14 -12.97 -0.05
C ASN A 146 19.77 -12.26 0.04
N LEU A 147 18.68 -12.81 -0.49
CA LEU A 147 17.34 -12.28 -0.22
C LEU A 147 17.07 -12.20 1.30
N SER A 148 16.21 -11.28 1.69
CA SER A 148 15.55 -11.35 3.00
C SER A 148 14.21 -12.08 2.83
N VAL A 149 13.91 -13.06 3.68
CA VAL A 149 12.71 -13.92 3.55
C VAL A 149 12.07 -14.13 4.91
N ASN A 150 10.84 -13.68 5.09
CA ASN A 150 10.05 -13.95 6.28
C ASN A 150 9.19 -15.19 6.05
N PHE A 151 9.41 -16.26 6.81
CA PHE A 151 8.56 -17.45 6.78
C PHE A 151 7.20 -17.16 7.40
N ASP A 152 6.15 -17.69 6.77
CA ASP A 152 4.76 -17.45 7.15
C ASP A 152 4.13 -18.65 7.88
N SER A 153 4.78 -19.83 7.82
CA SER A 153 4.29 -21.06 8.48
C SER A 153 5.39 -22.07 8.75
N PRO A 154 5.16 -23.03 9.69
CA PRO A 154 6.08 -24.14 9.94
C PRO A 154 6.36 -25.01 8.71
N ALA A 155 5.37 -25.21 7.85
CA ALA A 155 5.51 -25.97 6.61
C ALA A 155 6.43 -25.26 5.62
N GLU A 156 6.27 -23.97 5.46
CA GLU A 156 7.13 -23.13 4.62
C GLU A 156 8.57 -23.12 5.12
N LEU A 157 8.76 -22.97 6.44
CA LEU A 157 10.08 -23.06 7.06
C LEU A 157 10.74 -24.42 6.77
N ALA A 158 10.01 -25.52 6.90
CA ALA A 158 10.54 -26.85 6.63
C ALA A 158 10.96 -27.01 5.17
N ALA A 159 10.15 -26.55 4.24
CA ALA A 159 10.39 -26.67 2.81
C ALA A 159 11.56 -25.80 2.30
N LEU A 160 11.68 -24.58 2.82
CA LEU A 160 12.65 -23.61 2.30
C LEU A 160 13.98 -23.57 3.06
N LEU A 161 14.08 -24.12 4.27
CA LEU A 161 15.30 -24.04 5.08
C LEU A 161 16.56 -24.56 4.38
N PRO A 162 16.57 -25.72 3.68
CA PRO A 162 17.76 -26.18 2.97
C PRO A 162 18.24 -25.18 1.92
N LEU A 163 17.30 -24.63 1.15
CA LEU A 163 17.55 -23.67 0.11
C LEU A 163 18.04 -22.33 0.67
N ALA A 164 17.42 -21.86 1.74
CA ALA A 164 17.76 -20.63 2.43
C ALA A 164 19.22 -20.65 2.92
N LYS A 165 19.69 -21.79 3.47
CA LYS A 165 21.09 -21.97 3.87
C LYS A 165 22.04 -21.95 2.69
N LYS A 166 21.71 -22.66 1.60
CA LYS A 166 22.51 -22.70 0.37
C LYS A 166 22.68 -21.32 -0.26
N LEU A 167 21.62 -20.51 -0.24
CA LEU A 167 21.57 -19.20 -0.86
C LEU A 167 21.89 -18.05 0.11
N ASN A 168 22.27 -18.35 1.35
CA ASN A 168 22.62 -17.36 2.38
C ASN A 168 21.51 -16.32 2.59
N TRP A 169 20.24 -16.73 2.59
CA TRP A 169 19.13 -15.83 2.86
C TRP A 169 19.19 -15.30 4.30
N ARG A 170 18.82 -14.03 4.46
CA ARG A 170 18.51 -13.45 5.77
C ARG A 170 17.08 -13.83 6.11
N LEU A 171 16.91 -14.60 7.19
CA LEU A 171 15.64 -15.19 7.54
C LEU A 171 14.92 -14.42 8.63
N GLY A 172 13.60 -14.44 8.53
CA GLY A 172 12.67 -14.01 9.56
C GLY A 172 11.52 -14.98 9.73
N ILE A 173 10.78 -14.79 10.82
CA ILE A 173 9.48 -15.44 11.07
C ILE A 173 8.43 -14.33 11.19
N ARG A 174 7.32 -14.47 10.45
CA ARG A 174 6.13 -13.67 10.66
C ARG A 174 5.35 -14.24 11.84
N ILE A 175 5.15 -13.41 12.84
CA ILE A 175 4.45 -13.76 14.08
C ILE A 175 3.02 -13.21 14.00
N LEU A 176 2.05 -14.09 14.23
CA LEU A 176 0.65 -13.71 14.45
C LEU A 176 0.52 -13.16 15.87
N THR A 177 0.24 -11.88 15.98
CA THR A 177 -0.02 -11.22 17.27
C THR A 177 -1.51 -11.14 17.55
N ALA A 178 -1.89 -11.02 18.81
CA ALA A 178 -3.29 -10.85 19.23
C ALA A 178 -3.93 -9.59 18.61
N GLU A 179 -3.13 -8.59 18.28
CA GLU A 179 -3.58 -7.32 17.69
C GLU A 179 -3.86 -7.42 16.17
N GLU A 180 -3.49 -8.52 15.50
CA GLU A 180 -3.75 -8.72 14.06
C GLU A 180 -5.21 -9.08 13.77
N SER A 181 -6.00 -9.38 14.79
CA SER A 181 -7.43 -9.63 14.64
C SER A 181 -8.17 -8.35 14.21
N ASP A 182 -9.09 -8.46 13.26
CA ASP A 182 -10.02 -7.39 12.92
C ASP A 182 -11.27 -7.50 13.82
N PRO A 183 -11.44 -6.62 14.83
CA PRO A 183 -12.58 -6.69 15.71
C PRO A 183 -13.93 -6.44 15.01
N GLU A 184 -13.91 -5.79 13.83
CA GLU A 184 -15.13 -5.57 13.02
C GLU A 184 -15.44 -6.78 12.13
N ASN A 185 -14.50 -7.72 11.98
CA ASN A 185 -14.65 -8.88 11.09
C ASN A 185 -14.09 -10.18 11.71
N MET A 186 -14.52 -10.49 12.90
CA MET A 186 -14.12 -11.72 13.63
C MET A 186 -14.49 -13.04 12.91
N GLN A 187 -15.28 -12.97 11.82
CA GLN A 187 -15.66 -14.14 11.04
C GLN A 187 -14.52 -14.67 10.17
N PHE A 188 -13.50 -13.87 9.93
CA PHE A 188 -12.35 -14.22 9.11
C PHE A 188 -11.07 -14.11 9.94
N PRO A 189 -10.67 -15.17 10.67
CA PRO A 189 -9.35 -15.19 11.29
C PRO A 189 -8.28 -15.01 10.22
N THR A 190 -7.20 -14.33 10.57
CA THR A 190 -6.09 -14.16 9.63
C THR A 190 -5.51 -15.51 9.24
N GLN A 191 -5.14 -15.63 7.95
CA GLN A 191 -4.46 -16.82 7.42
C GLN A 191 -2.93 -16.72 7.52
N PHE A 192 -2.39 -15.70 8.18
CA PHE A 192 -0.98 -15.37 8.16
C PHE A 192 -0.28 -15.64 9.49
N GLY A 193 1.00 -15.97 9.37
CA GLY A 193 1.95 -15.98 10.47
C GLY A 193 1.93 -17.23 11.34
N PHE A 194 2.97 -17.35 12.13
CA PHE A 194 3.12 -18.38 13.16
C PHE A 194 2.36 -17.95 14.42
N THR A 195 1.63 -18.87 15.02
CA THR A 195 1.13 -18.67 16.40
C THR A 195 2.32 -18.46 17.36
N PRO A 196 2.12 -17.89 18.57
CA PRO A 196 3.20 -17.68 19.52
C PRO A 196 4.03 -18.93 19.80
N ASP A 197 3.40 -20.08 20.03
CA ASP A 197 4.10 -21.35 20.29
C ASP A 197 4.87 -21.87 19.08
N GLU A 198 4.28 -21.79 17.89
CA GLU A 198 4.94 -22.14 16.64
C GLU A 198 6.13 -21.21 16.36
N ALA A 199 6.02 -19.93 16.66
CA ALA A 199 7.11 -18.95 16.51
C ALA A 199 8.29 -19.28 17.43
N VAL A 200 8.01 -19.59 18.70
CA VAL A 200 9.06 -20.04 19.66
C VAL A 200 9.75 -21.31 19.16
N ALA A 201 8.99 -22.29 18.69
CA ALA A 201 9.54 -23.54 18.15
C ALA A 201 10.35 -23.30 16.87
N GLY A 202 9.82 -22.48 15.96
CA GLY A 202 10.46 -22.11 14.70
C GLY A 202 11.78 -21.37 14.90
N LEU A 203 11.84 -20.37 15.78
CA LEU A 203 13.05 -19.64 16.13
C LEU A 203 14.11 -20.58 16.70
N LYS A 204 13.74 -21.45 17.66
CA LYS A 204 14.65 -22.46 18.23
C LYS A 204 15.18 -23.41 17.15
N LYS A 205 14.33 -23.86 16.22
CA LYS A 205 14.73 -24.73 15.11
C LYS A 205 15.74 -24.05 14.19
N LEU A 206 15.50 -22.80 13.79
CA LEU A 206 16.38 -22.03 12.93
C LEU A 206 17.75 -21.77 13.58
N VAL A 207 17.79 -21.43 14.87
CA VAL A 207 19.03 -21.27 15.64
C VAL A 207 19.82 -22.59 15.68
N ARG A 208 19.18 -23.72 16.04
CA ARG A 208 19.83 -25.04 16.07
C ARG A 208 20.35 -25.47 14.69
N ALA A 209 19.66 -25.07 13.62
CA ALA A 209 20.10 -25.36 12.25
C ALA A 209 21.25 -24.47 11.78
N ASN A 210 21.74 -23.56 12.62
CA ASN A 210 22.74 -22.53 12.25
C ASN A 210 22.34 -21.78 10.98
N ALA A 211 21.06 -21.42 10.88
CA ALA A 211 20.53 -20.60 9.81
C ALA A 211 20.75 -19.12 10.11
N ARG A 212 20.83 -18.29 9.08
CA ARG A 212 20.98 -16.83 9.23
C ARG A 212 19.64 -16.20 9.62
N ILE A 213 19.12 -16.58 10.81
CA ILE A 213 17.90 -15.98 11.39
C ILE A 213 18.27 -14.67 12.08
N GLU A 214 17.75 -13.55 11.56
CA GLU A 214 18.06 -12.20 12.02
C GLU A 214 16.82 -11.34 12.22
N ILE A 215 15.65 -11.73 11.69
CA ILE A 215 14.44 -10.92 11.64
C ILE A 215 13.34 -11.57 12.48
N VAL A 216 12.56 -10.75 13.18
CA VAL A 216 11.19 -11.06 13.59
C VAL A 216 10.26 -10.06 12.96
N GLN A 217 9.16 -10.54 12.40
CA GLN A 217 8.21 -9.72 11.67
C GLN A 217 6.80 -9.95 12.21
N PHE A 218 6.03 -8.88 12.29
CA PHE A 218 4.58 -8.95 12.40
C PHE A 218 3.95 -7.90 11.47
N HIS A 219 2.70 -8.13 11.09
CA HIS A 219 1.96 -7.17 10.28
C HIS A 219 0.57 -7.03 10.85
N LEU A 220 0.18 -5.82 11.16
CA LEU A 220 -1.15 -5.47 11.61
C LEU A 220 -2.03 -5.13 10.40
N ARG A 221 -3.32 -4.92 10.62
CA ARG A 221 -4.24 -4.45 9.57
C ARG A 221 -3.87 -3.06 9.04
N SER A 222 -4.46 -2.66 7.93
CA SER A 222 -4.32 -1.30 7.40
C SER A 222 -5.04 -0.27 8.29
N ASN A 223 -4.52 0.97 8.28
CA ASN A 223 -5.11 2.10 9.00
C ASN A 223 -5.30 1.83 10.50
N ILE A 224 -4.20 1.52 11.19
CA ILE A 224 -4.20 1.28 12.64
C ILE A 224 -4.65 2.55 13.35
N PRO A 225 -5.76 2.51 14.13
CA PRO A 225 -6.36 3.71 14.67
C PRO A 225 -5.64 4.27 15.91
N SER A 226 -4.76 3.50 16.53
CA SER A 226 -4.12 3.86 17.81
C SER A 226 -2.71 3.31 17.91
N VAL A 227 -1.82 4.12 18.49
CA VAL A 227 -0.41 3.77 18.72
C VAL A 227 -0.27 2.59 19.68
N GLN A 228 -1.15 2.47 20.67
CA GLN A 228 -1.14 1.41 21.68
C GLN A 228 -1.25 0.00 21.08
N ILE A 229 -1.85 -0.12 19.90
CA ILE A 229 -1.94 -1.41 19.18
C ILE A 229 -0.52 -1.87 18.77
N TYR A 230 0.32 -0.96 18.27
CA TYR A 230 1.74 -1.28 17.99
C TYR A 230 2.50 -1.60 19.27
N GLU A 231 2.28 -0.87 20.35
CA GLU A 231 2.94 -1.12 21.64
C GLU A 231 2.69 -2.54 22.14
N ARG A 232 1.43 -2.97 22.13
CA ARG A 232 1.06 -4.32 22.57
C ARG A 232 1.61 -5.40 21.66
N ALA A 233 1.51 -5.23 20.35
CA ALA A 233 2.10 -6.17 19.41
C ALA A 233 3.62 -6.30 19.56
N ILE A 234 4.34 -5.21 19.74
CA ILE A 234 5.80 -5.22 19.94
C ILE A 234 6.14 -5.89 21.27
N ALA A 235 5.37 -5.65 22.34
CA ALA A 235 5.58 -6.28 23.64
C ALA A 235 5.38 -7.81 23.54
N GLU A 236 4.34 -8.27 22.88
CA GLU A 236 4.06 -9.69 22.64
C GLU A 236 5.20 -10.37 21.86
N VAL A 237 5.68 -9.73 20.78
CA VAL A 237 6.81 -10.23 19.99
C VAL A 237 8.09 -10.31 20.85
N ALA A 238 8.32 -9.34 21.75
CA ALA A 238 9.45 -9.36 22.65
C ALA A 238 9.38 -10.52 23.66
N GLU A 239 8.19 -10.87 24.15
CA GLU A 239 7.98 -12.05 25.02
C GLU A 239 8.25 -13.35 24.28
N ILE A 240 7.78 -13.48 23.05
CA ILE A 240 8.06 -14.65 22.18
C ILE A 240 9.57 -14.80 21.96
N CYS A 241 10.28 -13.72 21.65
CA CYS A 241 11.72 -13.72 21.48
C CYS A 241 12.43 -14.17 22.77
N ARG A 242 11.97 -13.70 23.93
CA ARG A 242 12.53 -14.09 25.25
C ARG A 242 12.30 -15.59 25.52
N ALA A 243 11.10 -16.10 25.25
CA ALA A 243 10.77 -17.51 25.40
C ALA A 243 11.58 -18.42 24.45
N ALA A 244 11.90 -17.91 23.28
CA ALA A 244 12.78 -18.58 22.32
C ALA A 244 14.28 -18.44 22.65
N LYS A 245 14.69 -17.58 23.59
CA LYS A 245 16.07 -17.15 23.86
C LYS A 245 16.74 -16.62 22.57
N PHE A 246 16.00 -15.83 21.82
CA PHE A 246 16.41 -15.26 20.53
C PHE A 246 16.54 -13.74 20.63
N HIS A 247 17.58 -13.18 20.05
CA HIS A 247 17.83 -11.74 19.98
C HIS A 247 17.82 -11.31 18.50
N PRO A 248 16.74 -10.73 18.00
CA PRO A 248 16.66 -10.28 16.61
C PRO A 248 17.60 -9.10 16.36
N ARG A 249 18.18 -9.05 15.17
CA ARG A 249 18.92 -7.88 14.68
C ARG A 249 17.98 -6.87 14.02
N TYR A 250 16.87 -7.35 13.47
CA TYR A 250 15.88 -6.58 12.74
C TYR A 250 14.49 -6.87 13.30
N LEU A 251 13.78 -5.81 13.66
CA LEU A 251 12.37 -5.85 14.01
C LEU A 251 11.58 -5.26 12.86
N ASP A 252 10.88 -6.10 12.12
CA ASP A 252 10.00 -5.69 11.05
C ASP A 252 8.57 -5.56 11.59
N ILE A 253 8.10 -4.33 11.69
CA ILE A 253 6.77 -4.03 12.25
C ILE A 253 5.68 -3.98 11.16
N GLY A 254 6.01 -4.39 9.95
CA GLY A 254 5.08 -4.38 8.82
C GLY A 254 4.66 -2.97 8.41
N GLY A 255 3.47 -2.90 7.82
CA GLY A 255 2.81 -1.65 7.46
C GLY A 255 1.74 -1.25 8.48
N GLY A 256 0.67 -0.62 7.98
CA GLY A 256 -0.51 -0.29 8.78
C GLY A 256 -0.60 1.14 9.27
N LEU A 257 0.43 1.98 9.07
CA LEU A 257 0.34 3.40 9.37
C LEU A 257 -0.87 4.01 8.64
N PRO A 258 -1.74 4.74 9.38
CA PRO A 258 -2.99 5.22 8.83
C PRO A 258 -2.82 6.43 7.93
N VAL A 259 -3.75 6.57 6.99
CA VAL A 259 -3.82 7.74 6.12
C VAL A 259 -4.78 8.78 6.68
N SER A 260 -4.47 10.05 6.47
CA SER A 260 -5.35 11.18 6.75
C SER A 260 -6.23 11.50 5.54
N ARG A 261 -7.35 12.18 5.76
CA ARG A 261 -8.26 12.70 4.72
C ARG A 261 -8.98 11.66 3.86
N VAL A 262 -8.88 10.40 4.22
CA VAL A 262 -9.69 9.31 3.68
C VAL A 262 -10.66 8.89 4.78
N LEU A 263 -11.91 8.70 4.43
CA LEU A 263 -12.94 8.30 5.39
C LEU A 263 -13.35 6.85 5.16
N SER A 264 -13.77 6.18 6.21
CA SER A 264 -14.45 4.89 6.08
C SER A 264 -15.78 5.05 5.32
N ARG A 265 -16.38 3.95 4.90
CA ARG A 265 -17.72 3.95 4.29
C ARG A 265 -18.77 4.62 5.18
N ALA A 266 -18.61 4.52 6.49
CA ALA A 266 -19.50 5.16 7.48
C ALA A 266 -19.17 6.66 7.71
N GLY A 267 -18.22 7.23 7.00
CA GLY A 267 -17.82 8.64 7.12
C GLY A 267 -16.94 8.94 8.32
N LYS A 268 -16.35 7.93 8.98
CA LYS A 268 -15.37 8.13 10.06
C LYS A 268 -13.96 8.29 9.48
N VAL A 269 -13.14 9.12 10.09
CA VAL A 269 -11.72 9.25 9.72
C VAL A 269 -10.98 7.93 9.98
N LEU A 270 -10.10 7.53 9.06
CA LEU A 270 -9.38 6.27 9.15
C LEU A 270 -8.17 6.32 10.09
N ASN A 271 -7.59 7.50 10.29
CA ASN A 271 -6.44 7.66 11.19
C ASN A 271 -6.80 7.69 12.68
N GLY A 272 -8.08 7.74 13.05
CA GLY A 272 -8.52 7.73 14.44
C GLY A 272 -7.77 8.73 15.32
N GLU A 273 -7.23 8.24 16.45
CA GLU A 273 -6.40 9.01 17.38
C GLU A 273 -4.89 8.84 17.13
N PHE A 274 -4.50 8.28 15.99
CA PHE A 274 -3.11 7.98 15.68
C PHE A 274 -2.30 9.25 15.41
N GLY A 275 -1.29 9.50 16.22
CA GLY A 275 -0.34 10.59 16.05
C GLY A 275 1.05 10.05 15.67
N LEU A 276 1.63 10.53 14.55
CA LEU A 276 2.97 10.08 14.11
C LEU A 276 4.06 10.36 15.15
N ARG A 277 4.00 11.51 15.84
CA ARG A 277 4.97 11.84 16.91
C ARG A 277 4.84 10.87 18.09
N SER A 278 3.62 10.58 18.52
CA SER A 278 3.35 9.62 19.58
C SER A 278 3.83 8.22 19.18
N PHE A 279 3.58 7.81 17.93
CA PHE A 279 4.08 6.55 17.37
C PHE A 279 5.62 6.48 17.42
N ALA A 280 6.30 7.50 16.95
CA ALA A 280 7.77 7.52 16.95
C ALA A 280 8.38 7.46 18.38
N GLN A 281 7.77 8.18 19.33
CA GLN A 281 8.17 8.14 20.73
C GLN A 281 7.93 6.76 21.34
N SER A 282 6.76 6.17 21.12
CA SER A 282 6.42 4.84 21.56
C SER A 282 7.36 3.79 20.97
N LEU A 283 7.59 3.84 19.66
CA LEU A 283 8.52 2.94 18.98
C LEU A 283 9.92 3.03 19.58
N ARG A 284 10.40 4.24 19.86
CA ARG A 284 11.70 4.46 20.52
C ARG A 284 11.80 3.83 21.89
N GLN A 285 10.71 3.75 22.66
CA GLN A 285 10.68 3.05 23.94
C GLN A 285 10.59 1.53 23.74
N SER A 286 9.70 1.08 22.86
CA SER A 286 9.43 -0.34 22.63
C SER A 286 10.64 -1.10 22.07
N VAL A 287 11.50 -0.48 21.26
CA VAL A 287 12.71 -1.13 20.74
C VAL A 287 13.72 -1.50 21.82
N LYS A 288 13.63 -0.91 23.02
CA LYS A 288 14.47 -1.28 24.17
C LYS A 288 14.18 -2.68 24.72
N LEU A 289 13.03 -3.25 24.37
CA LEU A 289 12.65 -4.63 24.71
C LEU A 289 13.52 -5.68 23.98
N PHE A 290 14.26 -5.27 22.94
CA PHE A 290 15.07 -6.17 22.11
C PHE A 290 16.57 -5.88 22.25
N PRO A 291 17.28 -6.58 23.15
CA PRO A 291 18.73 -6.44 23.27
C PRO A 291 19.44 -6.77 21.95
N GLY A 292 20.34 -5.90 21.51
CA GLY A 292 21.12 -6.12 20.28
C GLY A 292 20.40 -5.78 18.97
N LEU A 293 19.18 -5.20 19.04
CA LEU A 293 18.47 -4.72 17.86
C LEU A 293 19.28 -3.64 17.12
N ARG A 294 19.37 -3.76 15.80
CA ARG A 294 20.08 -2.82 14.93
C ARG A 294 19.14 -1.90 14.17
N GLU A 295 18.11 -2.47 13.57
CA GLU A 295 17.18 -1.71 12.74
C GLU A 295 15.73 -2.10 13.02
N VAL A 296 14.84 -1.11 12.87
CA VAL A 296 13.41 -1.31 12.73
C VAL A 296 13.05 -1.15 11.25
N TRP A 297 12.31 -2.10 10.73
CA TRP A 297 11.81 -2.09 9.35
C TRP A 297 10.34 -1.72 9.31
N LEU A 298 9.98 -0.88 8.34
CA LEU A 298 8.63 -0.43 8.10
C LEU A 298 8.26 -0.79 6.66
N GLU A 299 7.27 -1.64 6.48
CA GLU A 299 6.73 -2.03 5.17
C GLU A 299 5.74 -0.99 4.68
N ASN A 300 6.23 0.15 4.23
CA ASN A 300 5.40 1.27 3.85
C ASN A 300 4.72 1.04 2.50
N GLY A 301 3.40 0.87 2.54
CA GLY A 301 2.54 0.79 1.39
C GLY A 301 1.54 1.94 1.36
N ARG A 302 0.37 1.72 1.93
CA ARG A 302 -0.74 2.68 1.95
C ARG A 302 -0.32 4.07 2.41
N PHE A 303 0.41 4.18 3.50
CA PHE A 303 0.80 5.47 4.10
C PHE A 303 1.56 6.37 3.12
N VAL A 304 2.50 5.81 2.36
CA VAL A 304 3.32 6.58 1.41
C VAL A 304 2.65 6.74 0.05
N SER A 305 1.86 5.74 -0.39
CA SER A 305 1.34 5.71 -1.76
C SER A 305 -0.03 6.36 -1.91
N THR A 306 -0.89 6.42 -0.88
CA THR A 306 -2.28 6.90 -1.02
C THR A 306 -2.36 8.28 -1.66
N ALA A 307 -1.64 9.25 -1.12
CA ALA A 307 -1.68 10.64 -1.61
C ALA A 307 -0.92 10.84 -2.93
N SER A 308 -0.20 9.82 -3.42
CA SER A 308 0.63 9.93 -4.62
C SER A 308 -0.13 9.75 -5.93
N GLY A 309 -1.44 9.54 -5.89
CA GLY A 309 -2.20 9.32 -7.11
C GLY A 309 -3.64 9.79 -7.05
N VAL A 310 -4.13 10.06 -8.24
CA VAL A 310 -5.53 10.41 -8.49
C VAL A 310 -6.07 9.56 -9.65
N LEU A 311 -7.39 9.34 -9.66
CA LEU A 311 -8.10 8.79 -10.80
C LEU A 311 -8.90 9.92 -11.48
N VAL A 312 -8.71 10.11 -12.77
CA VAL A 312 -9.42 11.11 -13.59
C VAL A 312 -10.38 10.41 -14.51
N VAL A 313 -11.64 10.84 -14.45
CA VAL A 313 -12.75 10.32 -15.27
C VAL A 313 -13.53 11.45 -15.93
N GLN A 314 -14.12 11.20 -17.08
CA GLN A 314 -14.99 12.15 -17.79
C GLN A 314 -16.46 11.82 -17.55
N ILE A 315 -17.29 12.85 -17.41
CA ILE A 315 -18.74 12.73 -17.40
C ILE A 315 -19.22 12.49 -18.83
N LEU A 316 -19.77 11.32 -19.09
CA LEU A 316 -20.30 10.92 -20.39
C LEU A 316 -21.78 11.32 -20.57
N ASP A 317 -22.55 11.27 -19.48
CA ASP A 317 -23.98 11.55 -19.51
C ASP A 317 -24.48 12.07 -18.16
N VAL A 318 -25.53 12.88 -18.20
CA VAL A 318 -26.20 13.44 -17.01
C VAL A 318 -27.66 13.05 -17.05
N LYS A 319 -28.12 12.29 -16.05
CA LYS A 319 -29.50 11.79 -15.96
C LYS A 319 -30.16 12.25 -14.66
N GLU A 320 -31.48 12.31 -14.70
CA GLU A 320 -32.31 12.45 -13.50
C GLU A 320 -33.28 11.28 -13.41
N ARG A 321 -33.24 10.55 -12.29
CA ARG A 321 -34.12 9.39 -12.07
C ARG A 321 -34.67 9.42 -10.64
N ARG A 322 -36.00 9.43 -10.55
CA ARG A 322 -36.71 9.47 -9.27
C ARG A 322 -36.22 10.60 -8.35
N GLY A 323 -35.97 11.78 -8.92
CA GLY A 323 -35.48 12.95 -8.18
C GLY A 323 -34.01 12.91 -7.78
N LEU A 324 -33.25 11.88 -8.19
CA LEU A 324 -31.80 11.80 -7.99
C LEU A 324 -31.08 12.08 -9.30
N ARG A 325 -30.20 13.08 -9.25
CA ARG A 325 -29.27 13.36 -10.36
C ARG A 325 -28.17 12.33 -10.40
N GLN A 326 -27.81 11.87 -11.59
CA GLN A 326 -26.79 10.87 -11.83
C GLN A 326 -25.79 11.39 -12.87
N LEU A 327 -24.51 11.28 -12.59
CA LEU A 327 -23.42 11.47 -13.55
C LEU A 327 -22.91 10.07 -13.93
N ILE A 328 -22.98 9.76 -15.22
CA ILE A 328 -22.39 8.54 -15.75
C ILE A 328 -20.99 8.90 -16.27
N CYS A 329 -19.97 8.29 -15.70
CA CYS A 329 -18.59 8.54 -16.05
C CYS A 329 -18.00 7.36 -16.83
N ASP A 330 -16.88 7.60 -17.51
CA ASP A 330 -16.13 6.57 -18.25
C ASP A 330 -15.24 5.67 -17.34
N GLY A 331 -15.18 5.97 -16.04
CA GLY A 331 -14.54 5.15 -15.01
C GLY A 331 -15.44 5.00 -13.81
N GLY A 332 -15.46 3.80 -13.25
CA GLY A 332 -16.33 3.43 -12.13
C GLY A 332 -15.65 2.46 -11.16
N ARG A 333 -16.45 1.52 -10.66
CA ARG A 333 -16.05 0.53 -9.66
C ARG A 333 -14.88 -0.34 -10.10
N THR A 334 -14.74 -0.61 -11.38
CA THR A 334 -13.64 -1.38 -11.95
C THR A 334 -12.27 -0.72 -11.81
N LEU A 335 -12.26 0.60 -11.64
CA LEU A 335 -11.04 1.41 -11.48
C LEU A 335 -10.90 1.99 -10.07
N ASN A 336 -11.99 2.09 -9.33
CA ASN A 336 -12.02 2.73 -8.01
C ASN A 336 -12.58 1.77 -6.94
N ALA A 337 -11.92 0.62 -6.80
CA ALA A 337 -12.40 -0.48 -5.96
C ALA A 337 -12.52 -0.09 -4.48
N LEU A 338 -11.55 0.61 -3.90
CA LEU A 338 -11.57 0.99 -2.49
C LEU A 338 -12.73 1.94 -2.18
N THR A 339 -12.91 2.99 -2.98
CA THR A 339 -14.01 3.94 -2.82
C THR A 339 -15.38 3.25 -2.99
N SER A 340 -15.45 2.24 -3.82
CA SER A 340 -16.70 1.51 -4.04
C SER A 340 -17.06 0.57 -2.88
N LEU A 341 -16.10 0.11 -2.08
CA LEU A 341 -16.28 -0.95 -1.09
C LEU A 341 -16.07 -0.49 0.36
N TRP A 342 -15.00 0.25 0.66
CA TRP A 342 -14.58 0.48 2.04
C TRP A 342 -14.36 1.94 2.43
N GLU A 343 -14.08 2.81 1.47
CA GLU A 343 -13.59 4.16 1.74
C GLU A 343 -14.42 5.24 1.04
N GLN A 344 -14.26 6.47 1.49
CA GLN A 344 -14.71 7.67 0.79
C GLN A 344 -13.50 8.55 0.53
N HIS A 345 -13.30 8.93 -0.72
CA HIS A 345 -12.21 9.78 -1.16
C HIS A 345 -12.73 11.15 -1.57
N ALA A 346 -11.88 12.16 -1.43
CA ALA A 346 -12.18 13.51 -1.89
C ALA A 346 -12.39 13.54 -3.42
N LEU A 347 -13.31 14.38 -3.86
CA LEU A 347 -13.70 14.50 -5.26
C LEU A 347 -13.60 15.95 -5.71
N LEU A 348 -12.84 16.21 -6.77
CA LEU A 348 -12.71 17.52 -7.38
C LEU A 348 -13.37 17.55 -8.75
N THR A 349 -13.73 18.75 -9.20
CA THR A 349 -14.29 18.98 -10.54
C THR A 349 -13.30 19.73 -11.42
N LEU A 350 -13.25 19.35 -12.70
CA LEU A 350 -12.43 20.01 -13.70
C LEU A 350 -13.23 20.17 -15.01
N PRO A 351 -13.49 21.42 -15.49
CA PRO A 351 -13.16 22.67 -14.85
C PRO A 351 -13.85 22.85 -13.50
N GLU A 352 -13.36 23.77 -12.67
CA GLU A 352 -14.05 24.12 -11.43
C GLU A 352 -15.42 24.71 -11.75
N ARG A 353 -16.47 24.06 -11.24
CA ARG A 353 -17.85 24.51 -11.39
C ARG A 353 -18.33 25.10 -10.07
N ARG A 354 -19.02 26.21 -10.14
CA ARG A 354 -19.64 26.91 -9.00
C ARG A 354 -21.16 26.95 -9.16
N GLY A 355 -21.88 27.28 -8.11
CA GLY A 355 -23.31 27.45 -8.11
C GLY A 355 -24.03 26.51 -7.14
N ARG A 356 -25.33 26.42 -7.27
CA ARG A 356 -26.17 25.57 -6.41
C ARG A 356 -25.73 24.10 -6.53
N GLU A 357 -25.48 23.49 -5.38
CA GLU A 357 -25.20 22.06 -5.29
C GLU A 357 -26.51 21.25 -5.20
N THR A 358 -26.46 20.05 -5.73
CA THR A 358 -27.56 19.08 -5.63
C THR A 358 -26.99 17.70 -5.34
N LEU A 359 -27.74 16.91 -4.56
CA LEU A 359 -27.33 15.53 -4.28
C LEU A 359 -27.23 14.76 -5.61
N THR A 360 -26.07 14.22 -5.86
CA THR A 360 -25.72 13.62 -7.13
C THR A 360 -25.06 12.26 -6.92
N ALA A 361 -25.53 11.23 -7.60
CA ALA A 361 -24.85 9.94 -7.68
C ALA A 361 -23.78 9.99 -8.78
N VAL A 362 -22.58 9.54 -8.47
CA VAL A 362 -21.49 9.33 -9.43
C VAL A 362 -21.43 7.85 -9.75
N CYS A 363 -21.66 7.50 -11.02
CA CYS A 363 -21.79 6.14 -11.53
C CYS A 363 -20.71 5.87 -12.59
N GLY A 364 -20.26 4.63 -12.65
CA GLY A 364 -19.39 4.16 -13.74
C GLY A 364 -20.17 3.75 -14.99
N PRO A 365 -19.45 3.30 -16.04
CA PRO A 365 -20.01 3.00 -17.36
C PRO A 365 -20.54 1.57 -17.49
N THR A 366 -20.36 0.73 -16.45
CA THR A 366 -20.69 -0.70 -16.57
C THR A 366 -22.19 -0.97 -16.45
N CYS A 367 -22.60 -2.15 -16.90
CA CYS A 367 -23.99 -2.62 -16.73
C CYS A 367 -24.29 -3.14 -15.29
N MET A 368 -23.34 -3.03 -14.36
CA MET A 368 -23.57 -3.41 -12.96
C MET A 368 -24.43 -2.35 -12.27
N ALA A 369 -25.60 -2.74 -11.75
CA ALA A 369 -26.51 -1.83 -11.04
C ALA A 369 -25.87 -1.15 -9.80
N PHE A 370 -24.82 -1.75 -9.25
CA PHE A 370 -24.07 -1.23 -8.10
C PHE A 370 -22.79 -0.47 -8.49
N ASP A 371 -22.59 -0.15 -9.78
CA ASP A 371 -21.48 0.68 -10.24
C ASP A 371 -21.71 2.16 -9.88
N GLN A 372 -21.84 2.41 -8.59
CA GLN A 372 -22.00 3.72 -7.97
C GLN A 372 -20.87 3.93 -6.97
N LEU A 373 -20.09 4.99 -7.19
CA LEU A 373 -18.93 5.32 -6.35
C LEU A 373 -19.29 6.20 -5.16
N ALA A 374 -20.12 7.22 -5.40
CA ALA A 374 -20.50 8.17 -4.37
C ALA A 374 -21.92 8.72 -4.59
N ARG A 375 -22.51 9.23 -3.50
CA ARG A 375 -23.66 10.14 -3.51
C ARG A 375 -23.29 11.37 -2.73
N VAL A 376 -23.02 12.46 -3.42
CA VAL A 376 -22.45 13.68 -2.83
C VAL A 376 -23.13 14.92 -3.40
N PRO A 377 -23.22 16.04 -2.68
CA PRO A 377 -23.61 17.32 -3.24
C PRO A 377 -22.57 17.75 -4.28
N LEU A 378 -23.01 17.99 -5.51
CA LEU A 378 -22.17 18.46 -6.60
C LEU A 378 -22.83 19.67 -7.30
N PRO A 379 -22.02 20.61 -7.85
CA PRO A 379 -22.54 21.75 -8.59
C PRO A 379 -23.49 21.30 -9.71
N ARG A 380 -24.70 21.88 -9.77
CA ARG A 380 -25.71 21.54 -10.79
C ARG A 380 -25.22 21.91 -12.20
N SER A 381 -24.25 22.80 -12.32
CA SER A 381 -23.62 23.25 -13.57
C SER A 381 -22.68 22.23 -14.20
N LEU A 382 -22.34 21.12 -13.51
CA LEU A 382 -21.59 20.02 -14.12
C LEU A 382 -22.37 19.41 -15.28
N LYS A 383 -21.66 19.12 -16.37
CA LYS A 383 -22.24 18.62 -17.63
C LYS A 383 -21.35 17.57 -18.28
N THR A 384 -21.89 16.93 -19.30
CA THR A 384 -21.14 16.04 -20.20
C THR A 384 -19.91 16.75 -20.73
N GLY A 385 -18.76 16.06 -20.74
CA GLY A 385 -17.45 16.58 -21.11
C GLY A 385 -16.63 17.15 -19.95
N ASP A 386 -17.25 17.49 -18.81
CA ASP A 386 -16.49 17.84 -17.60
C ASP A 386 -15.83 16.60 -16.99
N HIS A 387 -14.78 16.81 -16.19
CA HIS A 387 -14.02 15.73 -15.55
C HIS A 387 -14.20 15.76 -14.04
N LEU A 388 -14.07 14.58 -13.44
CA LEU A 388 -13.99 14.37 -12.00
C LEU A 388 -12.61 13.81 -11.67
N ILE A 389 -12.02 14.26 -10.54
CA ILE A 389 -10.72 13.82 -10.06
C ILE A 389 -10.91 13.25 -8.66
N TRP A 390 -10.72 11.94 -8.52
CA TRP A 390 -10.72 11.25 -7.24
C TRP A 390 -9.32 11.35 -6.63
N LEU A 391 -9.18 12.03 -5.49
CA LEU A 391 -7.92 12.13 -4.76
C LEU A 391 -7.61 10.83 -4.03
N ASP A 392 -6.38 10.70 -3.55
CA ASP A 392 -5.92 9.58 -2.71
C ASP A 392 -6.03 8.19 -3.38
N ALA A 393 -6.03 8.15 -4.71
CA ALA A 393 -6.11 6.91 -5.49
C ALA A 393 -4.73 6.26 -5.74
N GLY A 394 -3.70 6.62 -4.98
CA GLY A 394 -2.34 6.12 -5.17
C GLY A 394 -2.11 4.69 -4.67
N ALA A 395 -2.87 4.22 -3.69
CA ALA A 395 -2.68 2.90 -3.10
C ALA A 395 -3.82 1.94 -3.41
N TYR A 396 -3.50 0.75 -3.91
CA TYR A 396 -4.40 -0.39 -4.16
C TYR A 396 -5.48 -0.21 -5.23
N HIS A 397 -5.68 0.95 -5.83
CA HIS A 397 -6.64 1.10 -6.93
C HIS A 397 -6.17 0.38 -8.19
N LEU A 398 -4.94 0.67 -8.61
CA LEU A 398 -4.35 0.05 -9.80
C LEU A 398 -4.21 -1.48 -9.70
N PRO A 399 -3.75 -2.08 -8.58
CA PRO A 399 -3.69 -3.55 -8.45
C PRO A 399 -5.05 -4.24 -8.50
N TRP A 400 -6.10 -3.55 -8.14
CA TRP A 400 -7.48 -4.08 -8.12
C TRP A 400 -8.30 -3.66 -9.34
N GLU A 401 -7.67 -3.04 -10.33
CA GLU A 401 -8.30 -2.74 -11.61
C GLU A 401 -8.79 -4.02 -12.28
N THR A 402 -10.02 -4.00 -12.75
CA THR A 402 -10.63 -5.13 -13.47
C THR A 402 -11.11 -4.72 -14.86
N ARG A 403 -11.23 -5.69 -15.74
CA ARG A 403 -11.65 -5.49 -17.13
C ARG A 403 -13.11 -5.86 -17.38
N PHE A 404 -13.98 -5.64 -16.41
CA PHE A 404 -15.39 -5.95 -16.60
C PHE A 404 -15.99 -5.12 -17.75
N SER A 405 -16.11 -5.74 -18.94
CA SER A 405 -16.61 -5.18 -20.21
C SER A 405 -15.82 -3.97 -20.77
N HIS A 406 -14.74 -3.54 -20.13
CA HIS A 406 -13.90 -2.43 -20.54
C HIS A 406 -12.42 -2.81 -20.46
N GLY A 407 -11.58 -2.12 -21.24
CA GLY A 407 -10.12 -2.26 -21.16
C GLY A 407 -9.55 -1.55 -19.91
N HIS A 408 -8.29 -1.85 -19.61
CA HIS A 408 -7.53 -1.16 -18.56
C HIS A 408 -7.35 0.33 -18.89
N ALA A 409 -7.40 1.18 -17.87
CA ALA A 409 -7.16 2.61 -17.97
C ALA A 409 -5.70 2.92 -18.32
N ALA A 410 -5.43 4.12 -18.84
CA ALA A 410 -4.09 4.62 -18.97
C ALA A 410 -3.46 4.90 -17.59
N VAL A 411 -2.12 4.96 -17.52
CA VAL A 411 -1.38 5.38 -16.34
C VAL A 411 -0.40 6.47 -16.74
N CYS A 412 -0.54 7.64 -16.15
CA CYS A 412 0.39 8.75 -16.27
C CYS A 412 1.28 8.81 -15.02
N TRP A 413 2.54 9.18 -15.21
CA TRP A 413 3.51 9.33 -14.15
C TRP A 413 4.20 10.69 -14.23
N HIS A 414 4.33 11.36 -13.09
CA HIS A 414 5.03 12.63 -12.91
C HIS A 414 6.16 12.50 -11.88
N ASP A 415 7.34 12.99 -12.26
CA ASP A 415 8.50 13.14 -11.38
C ASP A 415 9.33 14.36 -11.82
N GLU A 416 10.59 14.44 -11.41
CA GLU A 416 11.53 15.53 -11.76
C GLU A 416 11.81 15.61 -13.26
N GLN A 417 11.56 14.53 -14.03
CA GLN A 417 11.68 14.47 -15.48
C GLN A 417 10.42 14.98 -16.21
N GLY A 418 9.37 15.31 -15.44
CA GLY A 418 8.09 15.79 -15.98
C GLY A 418 7.03 14.69 -16.07
N LEU A 419 5.94 15.03 -16.74
CA LEU A 419 4.78 14.16 -16.92
C LEU A 419 4.92 13.29 -18.17
N ARG A 420 4.68 12.00 -18.07
CA ARG A 420 4.73 11.03 -19.18
C ARG A 420 3.74 9.89 -19.01
N LEU A 421 3.45 9.22 -20.12
CA LEU A 421 2.62 8.02 -20.12
C LEU A 421 3.46 6.83 -19.64
N ALA A 422 3.00 6.15 -18.59
CA ALA A 422 3.64 4.95 -18.03
C ALA A 422 2.96 3.65 -18.51
N ARG A 423 1.68 3.70 -18.83
CA ARG A 423 0.90 2.64 -19.47
C ARG A 423 -0.14 3.26 -20.39
N GLU A 424 -0.19 2.82 -21.62
CA GLU A 424 -1.26 3.18 -22.55
C GLU A 424 -2.61 2.59 -22.12
N ARG A 425 -3.69 3.26 -22.50
CA ARG A 425 -5.01 2.67 -22.35
C ARG A 425 -5.10 1.40 -23.21
N GLN A 426 -5.67 0.35 -22.67
CA GLN A 426 -5.79 -0.92 -23.38
C GLN A 426 -6.68 -0.74 -24.64
N THR A 427 -6.14 -1.16 -25.79
CA THR A 427 -6.90 -1.18 -27.05
C THR A 427 -7.75 -2.44 -27.16
N PHE A 428 -8.70 -2.44 -28.11
CA PHE A 428 -9.52 -3.63 -28.38
C PHE A 428 -8.64 -4.82 -28.82
N GLU A 429 -7.64 -4.59 -29.64
CA GLU A 429 -6.71 -5.63 -30.13
C GLU A 429 -5.97 -6.28 -28.96
N ASN A 430 -5.45 -5.48 -28.03
CA ASN A 430 -4.79 -5.97 -26.83
C ASN A 430 -5.74 -6.68 -25.85
N PHE A 431 -6.97 -6.22 -25.77
CA PHE A 431 -8.00 -6.88 -24.98
C PHE A 431 -8.35 -8.24 -25.60
N TRP A 432 -8.64 -8.27 -26.91
CA TRP A 432 -9.12 -9.48 -27.60
C TRP A 432 -8.04 -10.54 -27.77
N SER A 433 -6.78 -10.15 -28.00
CA SER A 433 -5.66 -11.10 -28.18
C SER A 433 -5.40 -11.99 -26.98
N GLN A 434 -5.94 -11.65 -25.81
CA GLN A 434 -5.80 -12.47 -24.59
C GLN A 434 -6.82 -13.61 -24.52
N TRP A 435 -7.84 -13.59 -25.37
CA TRP A 435 -8.84 -14.64 -25.50
C TRP A 435 -8.51 -15.50 -26.72
N LYS A 436 -7.67 -16.50 -26.48
CA LYS A 436 -7.26 -17.47 -27.52
C LYS A 436 -8.06 -18.75 -27.40
#